data_341e8677d78b055633fe81582df1c019
#
_entry.id   341e8677d78b055633fe81582df1c019
#
_cell.length_a   1.000
_cell.length_b   1.000
_cell.length_c   1.000
_cell.angle_alpha   90.00
_cell.angle_beta   90.00
_cell.angle_gamma   90.00
#
_symmetry.space_group_name_H-M   'P 1'
#
loop_
_entity.id
_entity.type
_entity.pdbx_description
1 polymer ?
#
loop_
_entity_poly.entity_id
_entity_poly.type
_entity_poly.pdbx_seq_one_letter_code
_entity_poly.pdbx_strand_id
1 'polypeptide(L)'
;LKDRFIITSNRESGFGRYDIVLEPRDKAKDEAFILEFKIHRTGTLEDSLKLAHEQIRTKNYATDLLNRGIPKDRIRAYGLVFDGKKVLIG
;
A
#
# COMPACT_ATOMS: atom_id res chain seq x y z
N LEU A 1 0.10 -16.68 3.35
CA LEU A 1 0.70 -15.55 2.60
C LEU A 1 2.21 -15.64 2.51
N LYS A 2 2.88 -16.05 3.58
CA LYS A 2 4.34 -16.12 3.61
C LYS A 2 4.92 -17.07 2.57
N ASP A 3 4.16 -18.09 2.18
CA ASP A 3 4.61 -19.06 1.18
C ASP A 3 4.64 -18.47 -0.22
N ARG A 4 3.78 -17.48 -0.50
CA ARG A 4 3.62 -16.89 -1.82
C ARG A 4 4.22 -15.50 -1.93
N PHE A 5 4.38 -14.80 -0.82
CA PHE A 5 4.81 -13.40 -0.80
C PHE A 5 5.95 -13.16 0.17
N ILE A 6 6.82 -12.23 -0.22
CA ILE A 6 7.76 -11.60 0.69
C ILE A 6 7.02 -10.37 1.23
N ILE A 7 6.85 -10.31 2.54
CA ILE A 7 6.05 -9.27 3.19
C ILE A 7 6.99 -8.27 3.87
N THR A 8 6.88 -7.01 3.49
CA THR A 8 7.62 -5.92 4.11
C THR A 8 6.63 -4.93 4.70
N SER A 9 6.81 -4.56 5.96
CA SER A 9 5.96 -3.56 6.59
C SER A 9 6.81 -2.43 7.17
N ASN A 10 6.32 -1.20 7.01
CA ASN A 10 6.98 -0.01 7.53
C ASN A 10 5.97 0.80 8.33
N ARG A 11 6.37 1.19 9.54
CA ARG A 11 5.52 1.99 10.42
C ARG A 11 6.10 3.38 10.56
N GLU A 12 5.28 4.39 10.29
CA GLU A 12 5.67 5.77 10.55
C GLU A 12 5.25 6.17 11.94
N SER A 13 6.23 6.30 12.81
CA SER A 13 6.01 6.61 14.22
C SER A 13 5.29 7.94 14.40
N GLY A 14 4.24 7.93 15.23
CA GLY A 14 3.55 9.15 15.65
C GLY A 14 2.49 9.68 14.70
N PHE A 15 2.25 9.05 13.55
CA PHE A 15 1.32 9.60 12.56
C PHE A 15 0.13 8.71 12.22
N GLY A 16 -0.04 7.58 12.90
CA GLY A 16 -1.14 6.68 12.62
C GLY A 16 -1.14 6.17 11.19
N ARG A 17 0.04 5.96 10.63
CA ARG A 17 0.23 5.47 9.26
C ARG A 17 1.21 4.32 9.26
N TYR A 18 0.95 3.35 8.41
CA TYR A 18 1.92 2.31 8.08
C TYR A 18 1.59 1.74 6.71
N ASP A 19 2.54 1.05 6.13
CA ASP A 19 2.35 0.44 4.84
C ASP A 19 2.84 -1.00 4.84
N ILE A 20 2.30 -1.77 3.91
CA ILE A 20 2.69 -3.15 3.70
C ILE A 20 2.90 -3.33 2.20
N VAL A 21 4.01 -3.97 1.83
CA VAL A 21 4.28 -4.37 0.46
C VAL A 21 4.30 -5.89 0.42
N LEU A 22 3.49 -6.46 -0.45
CA LEU A 22 3.45 -7.90 -0.72
C LEU A 22 4.11 -8.13 -2.07
N GLU A 23 5.33 -8.65 -2.05
CA GLU A 23 6.08 -8.97 -3.26
C GLU A 23 5.92 -10.44 -3.56
N PRO A 24 5.41 -10.84 -4.74
CA PRO A 24 5.21 -12.25 -5.05
C PRO A 24 6.54 -12.97 -5.22
N ARG A 25 6.62 -14.18 -4.68
CA ARG A 25 7.80 -15.02 -4.91
C ARG A 25 7.82 -15.53 -6.34
N ASP A 26 6.65 -15.83 -6.91
CA ASP A 26 6.51 -16.17 -8.31
C ASP A 26 6.11 -14.93 -9.11
N LYS A 27 7.09 -14.22 -9.63
CA LYS A 27 6.89 -12.96 -10.35
C LYS A 27 6.20 -13.15 -11.71
N ALA A 28 6.18 -14.34 -12.22
CA ALA A 28 5.55 -14.65 -13.50
C ALA A 28 4.04 -14.90 -13.35
N LYS A 29 3.58 -15.21 -12.13
CA LYS A 29 2.22 -15.68 -11.89
C LYS A 29 1.39 -14.76 -11.01
N ASP A 30 1.95 -14.29 -9.90
CA ASP A 30 1.20 -13.58 -8.87
C ASP A 30 1.34 -12.07 -8.96
N GLU A 31 0.34 -11.36 -8.45
CA GLU A 31 0.35 -9.89 -8.38
C GLU A 31 1.09 -9.41 -7.14
N ALA A 32 1.65 -8.19 -7.22
CA ALA A 32 2.22 -7.50 -6.08
C ALA A 32 1.18 -6.52 -5.53
N PHE A 33 1.23 -6.26 -4.22
CA PHE A 33 0.30 -5.34 -3.56
C PHE A 33 1.06 -4.33 -2.72
N ILE A 34 0.64 -3.08 -2.83
CA ILE A 34 1.10 -1.99 -1.98
C ILE A 34 -0.12 -1.49 -1.22
N LEU A 35 -0.07 -1.58 0.11
CA LEU A 35 -1.19 -1.19 0.97
C LEU A 35 -0.73 -0.07 1.89
N GLU A 36 -1.39 1.07 1.83
CA GLU A 36 -1.13 2.19 2.72
C GLU A 36 -2.30 2.34 3.68
N PHE A 37 -2.03 2.20 4.98
CA PHE A 37 -3.02 2.32 6.05
C PHE A 37 -2.90 3.69 6.69
N LYS A 38 -4.04 4.38 6.82
CA LYS A 38 -4.06 5.74 7.37
C LYS A 38 -5.26 5.93 8.28
N ILE A 39 -5.05 6.59 9.42
CA ILE A 39 -6.13 7.01 10.30
C ILE A 39 -6.61 8.37 9.85
N HIS A 40 -7.92 8.48 9.57
CA HIS A 40 -8.54 9.74 9.18
C HIS A 40 -8.54 10.73 10.33
N ARG A 41 -8.19 11.98 10.05
CA ARG A 41 -8.15 13.02 11.08
C ARG A 41 -8.96 14.26 10.70
N THR A 42 -8.84 14.75 9.48
CA THR A 42 -9.51 15.97 9.02
C THR A 42 -9.94 15.85 7.57
N GLY A 43 -10.91 16.68 7.18
CA GLY A 43 -11.41 16.69 5.83
C GLY A 43 -12.33 15.51 5.56
N THR A 44 -12.50 15.16 4.30
CA THR A 44 -13.31 14.01 3.92
C THR A 44 -12.49 12.73 3.93
N LEU A 45 -13.17 11.58 3.96
CA LEU A 45 -12.48 10.29 3.84
C LEU A 45 -11.77 10.18 2.49
N GLU A 46 -12.38 10.74 1.44
CA GLU A 46 -11.80 10.76 0.10
C GLU A 46 -10.51 11.56 0.05
N ASP A 47 -10.44 12.68 0.79
CA ASP A 47 -9.21 13.47 0.90
C ASP A 47 -8.09 12.65 1.55
N SER A 48 -8.42 11.94 2.62
CA SER A 48 -7.45 11.06 3.28
C SER A 48 -7.00 9.93 2.37
N LEU A 49 -7.90 9.40 1.55
CA LEU A 49 -7.55 8.37 0.60
C LEU A 49 -6.57 8.89 -0.45
N LYS A 50 -6.78 10.12 -0.95
CA LYS A 50 -5.83 10.75 -1.87
C LYS A 50 -4.46 10.91 -1.25
N LEU A 51 -4.40 11.30 0.02
CA LEU A 51 -3.13 11.42 0.74
C LEU A 51 -2.44 10.06 0.88
N ALA A 52 -3.19 8.99 1.13
CA ALA A 52 -2.63 7.65 1.18
C ALA A 52 -1.97 7.28 -0.14
N HIS A 53 -2.62 7.55 -1.26
CA HIS A 53 -2.05 7.28 -2.58
C HIS A 53 -0.84 8.16 -2.89
N GLU A 54 -0.84 9.42 -2.44
CA GLU A 54 0.33 10.27 -2.57
C GLU A 54 1.53 9.71 -1.81
N GLN A 55 1.31 9.14 -0.62
CA GLN A 55 2.37 8.49 0.14
C GLN A 55 2.93 7.27 -0.59
N ILE A 56 2.05 6.47 -1.21
CA ILE A 56 2.49 5.33 -2.02
C ILE A 56 3.41 5.80 -3.13
N ARG A 57 3.04 6.86 -3.84
CA ARG A 57 3.85 7.40 -4.94
C ARG A 57 5.17 7.96 -4.44
N THR A 58 5.14 8.72 -3.36
CA THR A 58 6.32 9.38 -2.79
C THR A 58 7.36 8.37 -2.33
N LYS A 59 6.93 7.24 -1.80
CA LYS A 59 7.83 6.20 -1.30
C LYS A 59 8.40 5.32 -2.42
N ASN A 60 7.93 5.48 -3.65
CA ASN A 60 8.46 4.77 -4.84
C ASN A 60 8.41 3.25 -4.76
N TYR A 61 7.44 2.69 -4.04
CA TYR A 61 7.34 1.23 -3.93
C TYR A 61 7.07 0.56 -5.27
N ALA A 62 6.24 1.17 -6.12
CA ALA A 62 5.97 0.63 -7.45
C ALA A 62 7.23 0.58 -8.29
N THR A 63 8.06 1.61 -8.22
CA THR A 63 9.34 1.65 -8.94
C THR A 63 10.26 0.52 -8.50
N ASP A 64 10.34 0.28 -7.19
CA ASP A 64 11.16 -0.81 -6.66
C ASP A 64 10.68 -2.17 -7.17
N LEU A 65 9.36 -2.38 -7.19
CA LEU A 65 8.77 -3.63 -7.67
C LEU A 65 9.03 -3.82 -9.17
N LEU A 66 8.91 -2.74 -9.97
CA LEU A 66 9.23 -2.78 -11.39
C LEU A 66 10.69 -3.18 -11.61
N ASN A 67 11.60 -2.59 -10.83
CA ASN A 67 13.03 -2.88 -10.93
C ASN A 67 13.35 -4.33 -10.55
N ARG A 68 12.50 -4.96 -9.75
CA ARG A 68 12.64 -6.37 -9.37
C ARG A 68 11.99 -7.32 -10.34
N GLY A 69 11.43 -6.81 -11.44
CA GLY A 69 10.91 -7.64 -12.52
C GLY A 69 9.41 -7.89 -12.48
N ILE A 70 8.65 -7.16 -11.66
CA ILE A 70 7.20 -7.30 -11.64
C ILE A 70 6.59 -6.34 -12.66
N PRO A 71 5.78 -6.84 -13.61
CA PRO A 71 5.16 -5.97 -14.61
C PRO A 71 4.19 -4.97 -13.97
N LYS A 72 4.11 -3.79 -14.58
CA LYS A 72 3.25 -2.71 -14.10
C LYS A 72 1.79 -3.15 -13.95
N ASP A 73 1.29 -3.93 -14.89
CA ASP A 73 -0.11 -4.38 -14.89
C ASP A 73 -0.41 -5.42 -13.81
N ARG A 74 0.61 -5.88 -13.08
CA ARG A 74 0.43 -6.79 -11.94
C ARG A 74 0.79 -6.14 -10.61
N ILE A 75 0.93 -4.84 -10.57
CA ILE A 75 1.14 -4.08 -9.32
C ILE A 75 -0.17 -3.42 -8.94
N ARG A 76 -0.69 -3.75 -7.76
CA ARG A 76 -1.94 -3.18 -7.22
C ARG A 76 -1.60 -2.31 -6.02
N ALA A 77 -2.17 -1.11 -5.98
CA ALA A 77 -1.96 -0.17 -4.89
C ALA A 77 -3.31 0.22 -4.29
N TYR A 78 -3.43 0.10 -2.98
CA TYR A 78 -4.67 0.44 -2.26
C TYR A 78 -4.36 1.29 -1.05
N GLY A 79 -5.22 2.29 -0.82
CA GLY A 79 -5.27 3.01 0.43
C GLY A 79 -6.38 2.46 1.30
N LEU A 80 -6.15 2.35 2.59
CA LEU A 80 -7.15 1.94 3.58
C LEU A 80 -7.20 3.03 4.65
N VAL A 81 -8.31 3.78 4.67
CA VAL A 81 -8.50 4.90 5.58
C VAL A 81 -9.49 4.51 6.66
N PHE A 82 -9.08 4.63 7.91
CA PHE A 82 -9.89 4.24 9.06
C PHE A 82 -10.43 5.47 9.77
N ASP A 83 -11.74 5.46 10.05
CA ASP A 83 -12.42 6.49 10.84
C ASP A 83 -13.35 5.80 11.84
N GLY A 84 -12.84 5.56 13.04
CA GLY A 84 -13.54 4.75 14.03
C GLY A 84 -13.79 3.34 13.53
N LYS A 85 -15.06 2.99 13.37
CA LYS A 85 -15.46 1.66 12.89
C LYS A 85 -15.58 1.58 11.36
N LYS A 86 -15.41 2.73 10.68
CA LYS A 86 -15.55 2.80 9.23
C LYS A 86 -14.20 2.64 8.56
N VAL A 87 -14.21 2.06 7.37
CA VAL A 87 -13.01 1.99 6.54
C VAL A 87 -13.38 2.32 5.10
N LEU A 88 -12.58 3.18 4.48
CA LEU A 88 -12.68 3.47 3.05
C LEU A 88 -11.47 2.85 2.37
N ILE A 89 -11.73 2.01 1.38
CA ILE A 89 -10.68 1.32 0.62
C ILE A 89 -10.76 1.78 -0.83
N GLY A 90 -9.62 2.16 -1.37
CA GLY A 90 -9.58 2.57 -2.78
C GLY A 90 -8.19 2.73 -3.39
#